data_38ca6c7b7d4232ac8582a6d3d28cb142
#
_entry.id   38ca6c7b7d4232ac8582a6d3d28cb142
#
_cell.length_a   1.000
_cell.length_b   1.000
_cell.length_c   1.000
_cell.angle_alpha   90.00
_cell.angle_beta   90.00
_cell.angle_gamma   90.00
#
_symmetry.space_group_name_H-M   'P 1'
#
loop_
_entity.id
_entity.type
_entity.pdbx_description
1 polymer ?
#
loop_
_entity_poly.entity_id
_entity_poly.type
_entity_poly.pdbx_seq_one_letter_code
_entity_poly.pdbx_strand_id
1 'polypeptide(L)'
;MKKLTLLILACGLSSGLNAEDKKLKVYILAGQSNMQGHCTTSVIENRLKDPKLKAGFEKYHQGGTFVKREDVFINHIEKQMHGPMSVGYGASNDKIGPELSFGWTIGNKLDEEVLIIKAAWGGKSLFRDFLPPSGRKPDDAFI
;
A
#
# COMPACT_ATOMS: atom_id res chain seq x y z
N MET A 1 54.58 26.62 39.55
CA MET A 1 53.44 26.69 38.62
C MET A 1 53.08 25.22 38.23
N LYS A 2 52.06 24.62 38.87
CA LYS A 2 51.67 23.23 38.63
C LYS A 2 50.55 23.22 37.60
N LYS A 3 50.77 22.61 36.40
CA LYS A 3 49.75 22.44 35.37
C LYS A 3 48.83 21.28 35.78
N LEU A 4 47.57 21.60 35.95
CA LEU A 4 46.49 20.62 36.20
C LEU A 4 45.98 20.12 34.87
N THR A 5 46.27 18.87 34.54
CA THR A 5 45.75 18.20 33.34
C THR A 5 44.39 17.60 33.67
N LEU A 6 43.32 18.16 33.09
CA LEU A 6 41.95 17.67 33.23
C LEU A 6 41.73 16.53 32.23
N LEU A 7 41.60 15.32 32.73
CA LEU A 7 41.27 14.13 31.95
C LEU A 7 39.73 14.02 31.83
N ILE A 8 39.18 14.34 30.67
CA ILE A 8 37.77 14.18 30.38
C ILE A 8 37.55 12.73 29.95
N LEU A 9 36.94 11.92 30.84
CA LEU A 9 36.52 10.57 30.56
C LEU A 9 35.16 10.64 29.80
N ALA A 10 35.18 10.52 28.47
CA ALA A 10 33.99 10.41 27.66
C ALA A 10 33.39 9.03 27.86
N CYS A 11 32.36 8.94 28.71
CA CYS A 11 31.55 7.74 28.88
C CYS A 11 30.59 7.62 27.67
N GLY A 12 30.98 6.84 26.66
CA GLY A 12 30.13 6.55 25.52
C GLY A 12 28.94 5.69 25.95
N LEU A 13 27.77 6.28 26.10
CA LEU A 13 26.50 5.54 26.14
C LEU A 13 26.24 5.01 24.72
N SER A 14 26.67 3.80 24.46
CA SER A 14 26.14 3.01 23.34
C SER A 14 24.71 2.61 23.69
N SER A 15 23.75 3.44 23.30
CA SER A 15 22.34 3.04 23.23
C SER A 15 22.25 1.95 22.17
N GLY A 16 22.22 0.70 22.60
CA GLY A 16 21.89 -0.42 21.74
C GLY A 16 20.47 -0.18 21.20
N LEU A 17 20.40 0.24 19.94
CA LEU A 17 19.16 0.21 19.18
C LEU A 17 18.82 -1.26 18.99
N ASN A 18 18.02 -1.82 19.90
CA ASN A 18 17.30 -3.04 19.64
C ASN A 18 16.32 -2.72 18.52
N ALA A 19 16.67 -3.05 17.28
CA ALA A 19 15.71 -3.13 16.20
C ALA A 19 14.76 -4.26 16.60
N GLU A 20 13.63 -3.90 17.17
CA GLU A 20 12.52 -4.83 17.33
C GLU A 20 12.19 -5.33 15.91
N ASP A 21 12.23 -6.65 15.70
CA ASP A 21 11.84 -7.28 14.42
C ASP A 21 10.36 -6.97 14.18
N LYS A 22 10.10 -5.85 13.52
CA LYS A 22 8.73 -5.44 13.14
C LYS A 22 8.18 -6.46 12.16
N LYS A 23 7.14 -7.15 12.55
CA LYS A 23 6.44 -8.11 11.71
C LYS A 23 5.71 -7.36 10.59
N LEU A 24 5.94 -7.78 9.35
CA LEU A 24 5.23 -7.27 8.17
C LEU A 24 4.10 -8.24 7.82
N LYS A 25 2.89 -7.74 7.72
CA LYS A 25 1.73 -8.49 7.20
C LYS A 25 1.61 -8.29 5.70
N VAL A 26 1.68 -9.38 4.95
CA VAL A 26 1.60 -9.33 3.48
C VAL A 26 0.25 -9.87 3.01
N TYR A 27 -0.43 -9.10 2.15
CA TYR A 27 -1.68 -9.47 1.49
C TYR A 27 -1.52 -9.41 -0.02
N ILE A 28 -2.03 -10.42 -0.72
CA ILE A 28 -2.01 -10.48 -2.19
C ILE A 28 -3.43 -10.23 -2.69
N LEU A 29 -3.61 -9.15 -3.47
CA LEU A 29 -4.84 -8.83 -4.18
C LEU A 29 -4.67 -9.22 -5.64
N ALA A 30 -5.21 -10.36 -6.03
CA ALA A 30 -5.08 -10.89 -7.38
C ALA A 30 -6.41 -10.86 -8.13
N GLY A 31 -6.38 -10.57 -9.43
CA GLY A 31 -7.57 -10.58 -10.27
C GLY A 31 -7.44 -9.80 -11.56
N GLN A 32 -8.57 -9.52 -12.16
CA GLN A 32 -8.66 -8.76 -13.42
C GLN A 32 -9.26 -7.36 -13.20
N SER A 33 -10.03 -6.83 -14.15
CA SER A 33 -10.52 -5.43 -14.17
C SER A 33 -11.20 -4.96 -12.88
N ASN A 34 -12.01 -5.78 -12.21
CA ASN A 34 -12.65 -5.40 -10.96
C ASN A 34 -11.62 -5.24 -9.82
N MET A 35 -10.61 -6.12 -9.79
CA MET A 35 -9.51 -5.99 -8.83
C MET A 35 -8.55 -4.87 -9.24
N GLN A 36 -8.32 -4.65 -10.53
CA GLN A 36 -7.52 -3.53 -11.02
C GLN A 36 -8.11 -2.18 -10.58
N GLY A 37 -9.44 -2.05 -10.64
CA GLY A 37 -10.16 -0.89 -10.13
C GLY A 37 -10.29 0.24 -11.17
N HIS A 38 -11.54 0.56 -11.52
CA HIS A 38 -11.87 1.56 -12.53
C HIS A 38 -12.72 2.71 -11.99
N CYS A 39 -12.92 2.78 -10.67
CA CYS A 39 -13.62 3.89 -10.04
C CYS A 39 -12.72 5.13 -10.02
N THR A 40 -13.22 6.27 -10.48
CA THR A 40 -12.47 7.52 -10.46
C THR A 40 -12.37 8.09 -9.04
N THR A 41 -11.25 8.74 -8.73
CA THR A 41 -11.02 9.39 -7.43
C THR A 41 -12.04 10.48 -7.13
N SER A 42 -12.61 11.10 -8.15
CA SER A 42 -13.69 12.11 -8.04
C SER A 42 -14.95 11.59 -7.32
N VAL A 43 -15.14 10.27 -7.27
CA VAL A 43 -16.23 9.68 -6.47
C VAL A 43 -16.07 10.03 -4.99
N ILE A 44 -14.84 10.00 -4.46
CA ILE A 44 -14.57 10.37 -3.06
C ILE A 44 -14.98 11.83 -2.83
N GLU A 45 -14.53 12.75 -3.68
CA GLU A 45 -14.84 14.17 -3.58
C GLU A 45 -16.35 14.45 -3.68
N ASN A 46 -17.04 13.71 -4.57
CA ASN A 46 -18.49 13.83 -4.70
C ASN A 46 -19.25 13.29 -3.47
N ARG A 47 -18.79 12.18 -2.88
CA ARG A 47 -19.38 11.62 -1.64
C ARG A 47 -19.16 12.52 -0.44
N LEU A 48 -18.10 13.29 -0.41
CA LEU A 48 -17.84 14.26 0.65
C LEU A 48 -18.85 15.43 0.65
N LYS A 49 -19.51 15.70 -0.48
CA LYS A 49 -20.56 16.72 -0.62
C LYS A 49 -21.92 16.23 -0.09
N ASP A 50 -22.12 14.92 0.04
CA ASP A 50 -23.35 14.34 0.55
C ASP A 50 -23.26 14.14 2.07
N PRO A 51 -24.08 14.85 2.90
CA PRO A 51 -24.02 14.74 4.35
C PRO A 51 -24.21 13.31 4.88
N LYS A 52 -24.96 12.47 4.15
CA LYS A 52 -25.22 11.07 4.54
C LYS A 52 -24.03 10.15 4.31
N LEU A 53 -23.16 10.50 3.37
CA LEU A 53 -22.04 9.66 2.93
C LEU A 53 -20.68 10.17 3.41
N LYS A 54 -20.60 11.47 3.73
CA LYS A 54 -19.37 12.17 4.09
C LYS A 54 -18.53 11.41 5.12
N ALA A 55 -19.12 11.00 6.22
CA ALA A 55 -18.41 10.33 7.31
C ALA A 55 -17.66 9.05 6.88
N GLY A 56 -18.16 8.36 5.85
CA GLY A 56 -17.51 7.17 5.31
C GLY A 56 -16.29 7.47 4.42
N PHE A 57 -16.18 8.69 3.89
CA PHE A 57 -15.20 9.06 2.87
C PHE A 57 -14.16 10.08 3.32
N GLU A 58 -14.42 10.87 4.38
CA GLU A 58 -13.49 11.90 4.86
C GLU A 58 -12.14 11.35 5.33
N LYS A 59 -12.06 10.07 5.68
CA LYS A 59 -10.80 9.39 6.00
C LYS A 59 -9.83 9.32 4.81
N TYR A 60 -10.33 9.39 3.58
CA TYR A 60 -9.51 9.34 2.37
C TYR A 60 -9.06 10.71 1.87
N HIS A 61 -9.70 11.79 2.35
CA HIS A 61 -9.44 13.12 1.83
C HIS A 61 -9.60 14.16 2.95
N GLN A 62 -8.51 14.83 3.30
CA GLN A 62 -8.45 15.81 4.37
C GLN A 62 -7.69 17.05 3.92
N GLY A 63 -8.12 18.22 4.35
CA GLY A 63 -7.43 19.47 4.03
C GLY A 63 -7.28 19.76 2.53
N GLY A 64 -8.19 19.26 1.69
CA GLY A 64 -8.14 19.45 0.24
C GLY A 64 -7.22 18.46 -0.50
N THR A 65 -6.66 17.47 0.19
CA THR A 65 -5.74 16.50 -0.40
C THR A 65 -6.11 15.06 -0.04
N PHE A 66 -5.71 14.11 -0.89
CA PHE A 66 -5.85 12.68 -0.57
C PHE A 66 -4.84 12.25 0.49
N VAL A 67 -5.33 11.57 1.50
CA VAL A 67 -4.53 11.07 2.63
C VAL A 67 -3.64 9.91 2.16
N LYS A 68 -2.40 9.88 2.64
CA LYS A 68 -1.48 8.74 2.51
C LYS A 68 -1.37 8.05 3.87
N ARG A 69 -1.40 6.73 3.85
CA ARG A 69 -1.21 5.87 5.04
C ARG A 69 0.20 5.32 5.04
N GLU A 70 1.01 5.74 5.99
CA GLU A 70 2.42 5.33 6.06
C GLU A 70 2.62 3.94 6.72
N ASP A 71 1.59 3.40 7.36
CA ASP A 71 1.58 2.06 7.97
C ASP A 71 1.09 0.95 7.03
N VAL A 72 0.57 1.32 5.85
CA VAL A 72 0.11 0.41 4.81
C VAL A 72 0.78 0.76 3.50
N PHE A 73 1.57 -0.15 2.96
CA PHE A 73 2.23 0.00 1.68
C PHE A 73 1.55 -0.84 0.61
N ILE A 74 1.61 -0.38 -0.63
CA ILE A 74 1.12 -1.12 -1.79
C ILE A 74 2.19 -1.21 -2.87
N ASN A 75 2.29 -2.39 -3.50
CA ASN A 75 3.03 -2.62 -4.73
C ASN A 75 2.07 -3.15 -5.80
N HIS A 76 1.74 -2.32 -6.79
CA HIS A 76 0.93 -2.69 -7.94
C HIS A 76 1.84 -3.17 -9.07
N ILE A 77 1.91 -4.49 -9.26
CA ILE A 77 2.90 -5.16 -10.13
C ILE A 77 2.75 -4.70 -11.59
N GLU A 78 1.53 -4.72 -12.13
CA GLU A 78 1.28 -4.35 -13.54
C GLU A 78 1.69 -2.90 -13.84
N LYS A 79 1.45 -2.00 -12.91
CA LYS A 79 1.75 -0.57 -13.08
C LYS A 79 3.16 -0.19 -12.65
N GLN A 80 3.90 -1.11 -12.04
CA GLN A 80 5.22 -0.84 -11.44
C GLN A 80 5.18 0.35 -10.46
N MET A 81 4.05 0.49 -9.77
CA MET A 81 3.81 1.57 -8.79
C MET A 81 3.86 1.01 -7.38
N HIS A 82 4.56 1.70 -6.51
CA HIS A 82 4.65 1.33 -5.11
C HIS A 82 4.73 2.56 -4.21
N GLY A 83 4.30 2.42 -2.98
CA GLY A 83 4.35 3.50 -1.98
C GLY A 83 3.32 3.34 -0.88
N PRO A 84 3.16 4.38 -0.03
CA PRO A 84 2.12 4.44 0.97
C PRO A 84 0.73 4.32 0.35
N MET A 85 -0.18 3.62 1.04
CA MET A 85 -1.55 3.45 0.57
C MET A 85 -2.27 4.79 0.45
N SER A 86 -2.76 5.06 -0.74
CA SER A 86 -3.58 6.22 -1.08
C SER A 86 -4.46 5.91 -2.29
N VAL A 87 -5.06 6.92 -2.90
CA VAL A 87 -5.71 6.80 -4.21
C VAL A 87 -4.67 6.66 -5.32
N GLY A 88 -5.11 6.26 -6.53
CA GLY A 88 -4.24 6.21 -7.71
C GLY A 88 -3.64 4.83 -8.01
N TYR A 89 -3.92 3.82 -7.19
CA TYR A 89 -3.48 2.45 -7.43
C TYR A 89 -4.52 1.59 -8.19
N GLY A 90 -5.46 2.23 -8.89
CA GLY A 90 -6.38 1.59 -9.83
C GLY A 90 -5.77 1.38 -11.22
N ALA A 91 -6.62 1.29 -12.24
CA ALA A 91 -6.22 1.11 -13.65
C ALA A 91 -5.42 2.31 -14.20
N SER A 92 -5.53 3.48 -13.58
CA SER A 92 -4.74 4.70 -13.84
C SER A 92 -4.59 5.51 -12.55
N ASN A 93 -3.75 6.55 -12.57
CA ASN A 93 -3.42 7.35 -11.38
C ASN A 93 -4.61 8.16 -10.83
N ASP A 94 -5.68 8.30 -11.61
CA ASP A 94 -6.95 8.91 -11.20
C ASP A 94 -8.01 7.90 -10.79
N LYS A 95 -7.62 6.62 -10.64
CA LYS A 95 -8.55 5.52 -10.32
C LYS A 95 -8.17 4.79 -9.04
N ILE A 96 -9.20 4.20 -8.47
CA ILE A 96 -9.15 3.36 -7.28
C ILE A 96 -9.86 2.04 -7.53
N GLY A 97 -9.49 1.03 -6.77
CA GLY A 97 -10.11 -0.28 -6.73
C GLY A 97 -10.32 -0.75 -5.29
N PRO A 98 -10.52 -2.06 -5.10
CA PRO A 98 -10.72 -2.64 -3.77
C PRO A 98 -9.56 -2.40 -2.80
N GLU A 99 -8.34 -2.18 -3.29
CA GLU A 99 -7.14 -1.96 -2.48
C GLU A 99 -7.30 -0.81 -1.50
N LEU A 100 -7.97 0.28 -1.92
CA LEU A 100 -8.10 1.47 -1.08
C LEU A 100 -8.87 1.16 0.20
N SER A 101 -10.09 0.64 0.09
CA SER A 101 -10.91 0.33 1.26
C SER A 101 -10.34 -0.84 2.08
N PHE A 102 -9.77 -1.83 1.42
CA PHE A 102 -9.11 -2.94 2.08
C PHE A 102 -7.91 -2.46 2.91
N GLY A 103 -7.01 -1.67 2.32
CA GLY A 103 -5.84 -1.13 3.00
C GLY A 103 -6.19 -0.28 4.22
N TRP A 104 -7.22 0.58 4.11
CA TRP A 104 -7.72 1.35 5.25
C TRP A 104 -8.31 0.47 6.35
N THR A 105 -9.07 -0.54 5.97
CA THR A 105 -9.72 -1.42 6.94
C THR A 105 -8.70 -2.28 7.69
N ILE A 106 -7.76 -2.87 6.97
CA ILE A 106 -6.77 -3.77 7.59
C ILE A 106 -5.76 -2.99 8.44
N GLY A 107 -5.28 -1.84 7.97
CA GLY A 107 -4.37 -0.99 8.72
C GLY A 107 -5.01 -0.39 9.99
N ASN A 108 -6.34 -0.22 10.04
CA ASN A 108 -7.02 0.17 11.28
C ASN A 108 -7.19 -0.98 12.28
N LYS A 109 -6.95 -2.21 11.89
CA LYS A 109 -7.15 -3.41 12.71
C LYS A 109 -5.85 -4.05 13.19
N LEU A 110 -4.76 -3.75 12.54
CA LEU A 110 -3.45 -4.32 12.84
C LEU A 110 -2.52 -3.25 13.41
N ASP A 111 -1.70 -3.63 14.35
CA ASP A 111 -0.61 -2.80 14.88
C ASP A 111 0.68 -2.98 14.06
N GLU A 112 0.73 -4.03 13.22
CA GLU A 112 1.87 -4.32 12.36
C GLU A 112 1.78 -3.55 11.03
N GLU A 113 2.93 -3.27 10.43
CA GLU A 113 3.01 -2.72 9.07
C GLU A 113 2.40 -3.70 8.06
N VAL A 114 1.71 -3.16 7.07
CA VAL A 114 1.02 -3.94 6.02
C VAL A 114 1.64 -3.67 4.66
N LEU A 115 1.91 -4.75 3.92
CA LEU A 115 2.25 -4.70 2.50
C LEU A 115 1.14 -5.35 1.69
N ILE A 116 0.58 -4.62 0.75
CA ILE A 116 -0.36 -5.12 -0.24
C ILE A 116 0.38 -5.31 -1.57
N ILE A 117 0.41 -6.53 -2.06
CA ILE A 117 0.89 -6.85 -3.40
C ILE A 117 -0.34 -6.97 -4.31
N LYS A 118 -0.49 -6.04 -5.24
CA LYS A 118 -1.61 -6.01 -6.17
C LYS A 118 -1.18 -6.59 -7.52
N ALA A 119 -1.68 -7.79 -7.83
CA ALA A 119 -1.47 -8.53 -9.07
C ALA A 119 -2.78 -8.54 -9.87
N ALA A 120 -3.06 -7.45 -10.59
CA ALA A 120 -4.35 -7.27 -11.27
C ALA A 120 -4.16 -6.71 -12.68
N TRP A 121 -4.70 -7.41 -13.67
CA TRP A 121 -4.63 -7.05 -15.08
C TRP A 121 -6.01 -7.08 -15.73
N GLY A 122 -6.39 -6.00 -16.38
CA GLY A 122 -7.66 -5.92 -17.12
C GLY A 122 -7.74 -6.94 -18.27
N GLY A 123 -8.92 -7.56 -18.45
CA GLY A 123 -9.17 -8.50 -19.55
C GLY A 123 -8.49 -9.86 -19.41
N LYS A 124 -7.81 -10.15 -18.30
CA LYS A 124 -7.11 -11.42 -18.06
C LYS A 124 -8.03 -12.46 -17.41
N SER A 125 -7.85 -13.72 -17.78
CA SER A 125 -8.66 -14.84 -17.26
C SER A 125 -7.84 -15.76 -16.38
N LEU A 126 -8.52 -16.39 -15.39
CA LEU A 126 -7.90 -17.44 -14.57
C LEU A 126 -7.54 -18.67 -15.39
N PHE A 127 -8.33 -18.96 -16.42
CA PHE A 127 -8.15 -20.14 -17.27
C PHE A 127 -6.86 -20.11 -18.10
N ARG A 128 -6.41 -18.94 -18.52
CA ARG A 128 -5.24 -18.80 -19.40
C ARG A 128 -4.14 -17.96 -18.80
N ASP A 129 -4.47 -16.74 -18.38
CA ASP A 129 -3.47 -15.72 -18.10
C ASP A 129 -2.85 -15.88 -16.72
N PHE A 130 -3.59 -16.44 -15.74
CA PHE A 130 -3.13 -16.70 -14.37
C PHE A 130 -2.67 -18.16 -14.16
N LEU A 131 -2.58 -18.96 -15.22
CA LEU A 131 -2.06 -20.31 -15.08
C LEU A 131 -0.58 -20.28 -14.68
N PRO A 132 -0.15 -21.12 -13.72
CA PRO A 132 1.26 -21.31 -13.43
C PRO A 132 1.96 -21.96 -14.63
N PRO A 133 3.26 -21.84 -14.77
CA PRO A 133 4.02 -22.45 -15.87
C PRO A 133 3.75 -23.95 -16.04
N SER A 134 3.56 -24.68 -14.93
CA SER A 134 3.22 -26.11 -14.91
C SER A 134 1.83 -26.45 -15.44
N GLY A 135 0.92 -25.48 -15.46
CA GLY A 135 -0.46 -25.66 -15.96
C GLY A 135 -0.63 -25.26 -17.42
N ARG A 136 0.42 -24.71 -18.07
CA ARG A 136 0.38 -24.25 -19.46
C ARG A 136 0.72 -25.38 -20.42
N LYS A 137 0.03 -25.42 -21.55
CA LYS A 137 0.44 -26.30 -22.67
C LYS A 137 1.60 -25.67 -23.42
N PRO A 138 2.44 -26.47 -24.12
CA PRO A 138 3.59 -25.94 -24.87
C PRO A 138 3.24 -24.85 -25.89
N ASP A 139 2.01 -24.88 -26.43
CA ASP A 139 1.54 -23.96 -27.46
C ASP A 139 0.82 -22.71 -26.89
N ASP A 140 0.70 -22.59 -25.58
CA ASP A 140 0.10 -21.40 -24.93
C ASP A 140 1.12 -20.25 -24.98
N ALA A 141 0.98 -19.37 -25.96
CA ALA A 141 1.84 -18.21 -26.10
C ALA A 141 1.74 -17.30 -24.86
N PHE A 142 2.90 -16.84 -24.40
CA PHE A 142 2.95 -15.72 -23.44
C PHE A 142 2.42 -14.47 -24.15
N ILE A 143 1.31 -13.92 -23.65
CA ILE A 143 0.81 -12.62 -24.06
C ILE A 143 1.17 -11.61 -22.98
#